data_c0942bcd929fa07871f9aa29d310cfc0
#
_entry.id   c0942bcd929fa07871f9aa29d310cfc0
#
_cell.length_a   1.000
_cell.length_b   1.000
_cell.length_c   1.000
_cell.angle_alpha   90.00
_cell.angle_beta   90.00
_cell.angle_gamma   90.00
#
_symmetry.space_group_name_H-M   'P 1'
#
loop_
_entity.id
_entity.type
_entity.pdbx_description
1 polymer ?
#
loop_
_entity_poly.entity_id
_entity_poly.type
_entity_poly.pdbx_seq_one_letter_code
_entity_poly.pdbx_strand_id
1 'polypeptide(L)'
;VTWRMSVATTLRHAGCVFAEEEAQLLIEAATSPDHLDYMVDQRVKGMPLEHILGWVDFCGSRMVVEPGVFVPRRRTEFLVRQAAKVASPGGVVVDLCCGSGAIGAALSDLLGSCELYAADIDPAAVGCARKNVEPRGGRVFQGDLYDALPLELRGRVDVVLANAPYVPTGSIGMMPPEARFHEPMMALDGGTDGLDAQRRVALGAPGWLAPGGWILIETSRQQSVETAALLRASGLSATVASDEGLNATLVIGSPRSR
;
A
#
# COMPACT_ATOMS: atom_id res chain seq x y z
N VAL A 1 25.37 -24.59 -10.12
CA VAL A 1 24.13 -25.15 -10.76
C VAL A 1 23.37 -26.02 -9.75
N THR A 2 24.02 -26.90 -9.02
CA THR A 2 23.37 -27.93 -8.18
C THR A 2 22.62 -27.34 -6.95
N TRP A 3 23.18 -26.37 -6.27
CA TRP A 3 22.56 -25.78 -5.06
C TRP A 3 21.39 -24.86 -5.36
N ARG A 4 21.39 -24.12 -6.50
CA ARG A 4 20.22 -23.38 -6.96
C ARG A 4 19.01 -24.28 -7.20
N MET A 5 19.23 -25.43 -7.82
CA MET A 5 18.18 -26.44 -8.00
C MET A 5 17.69 -27.01 -6.68
N SER A 6 18.56 -27.11 -5.66
CA SER A 6 18.17 -27.55 -4.31
C SER A 6 17.25 -26.53 -3.62
N VAL A 7 17.56 -25.23 -3.66
CA VAL A 7 16.73 -24.18 -3.05
C VAL A 7 15.34 -24.12 -3.69
N ALA A 8 15.27 -24.05 -5.02
CA ALA A 8 13.98 -24.02 -5.74
C ALA A 8 13.14 -25.28 -5.45
N THR A 9 13.78 -26.46 -5.37
CA THR A 9 13.10 -27.70 -5.03
C THR A 9 12.53 -27.64 -3.61
N THR A 10 13.28 -27.14 -2.64
CA THR A 10 12.84 -26.97 -1.25
C THR A 10 11.63 -26.05 -1.17
N LEU A 11 11.70 -24.88 -1.82
CA LEU A 11 10.59 -23.92 -1.84
C LEU A 11 9.35 -24.48 -2.50
N ARG A 12 9.50 -25.24 -3.60
CA ARG A 12 8.37 -25.88 -4.30
C ARG A 12 7.69 -26.94 -3.40
N HIS A 13 8.44 -27.73 -2.67
CA HIS A 13 7.88 -28.70 -1.72
C HIS A 13 7.17 -28.00 -0.54
N ALA A 14 7.58 -26.77 -0.19
CA ALA A 14 6.91 -25.94 0.80
C ALA A 14 5.65 -25.23 0.25
N GLY A 15 5.34 -25.37 -1.05
CA GLY A 15 4.16 -24.80 -1.68
C GLY A 15 4.36 -23.43 -2.32
N CYS A 16 5.59 -22.94 -2.45
CA CYS A 16 5.87 -21.70 -3.16
C CYS A 16 5.56 -21.87 -4.66
N VAL A 17 4.68 -21.02 -5.18
CA VAL A 17 4.22 -21.09 -6.59
C VAL A 17 5.31 -20.62 -7.54
N PHE A 18 6.09 -19.62 -7.15
CA PHE A 18 7.18 -19.02 -7.95
C PHE A 18 8.55 -19.42 -7.40
N ALA A 19 8.72 -20.72 -7.11
CA ALA A 19 9.87 -21.23 -6.39
C ALA A 19 11.24 -20.93 -7.07
N GLU A 20 11.30 -20.87 -8.39
CA GLU A 20 12.50 -20.56 -9.15
C GLU A 20 12.90 -19.09 -9.01
N GLU A 21 11.95 -18.19 -9.17
CA GLU A 21 12.12 -16.75 -9.05
C GLU A 21 12.48 -16.38 -7.60
N GLU A 22 11.75 -16.95 -6.63
CA GLU A 22 12.02 -16.74 -5.22
C GLU A 22 13.42 -17.27 -4.83
N ALA A 23 13.81 -18.47 -5.30
CA ALA A 23 15.14 -19.01 -5.07
C ALA A 23 16.23 -18.11 -5.64
N GLN A 24 16.03 -17.54 -6.82
CA GLN A 24 16.99 -16.61 -7.42
C GLN A 24 17.18 -15.38 -6.56
N LEU A 25 16.09 -14.77 -6.10
CA LEU A 25 16.13 -13.58 -5.24
C LEU A 25 16.81 -13.84 -3.89
N LEU A 26 16.49 -14.96 -3.24
CA LEU A 26 17.13 -15.34 -1.97
C LEU A 26 18.63 -15.55 -2.13
N ILE A 27 19.04 -16.20 -3.22
CA ILE A 27 20.43 -16.47 -3.55
C ILE A 27 21.22 -15.18 -3.81
N GLU A 28 20.61 -14.23 -4.55
CA GLU A 28 21.23 -12.95 -4.84
C GLU A 28 21.34 -12.05 -3.61
N ALA A 29 20.40 -12.16 -2.67
CA ALA A 29 20.38 -11.39 -1.45
C ALA A 29 21.29 -11.98 -0.34
N ALA A 30 21.57 -13.27 -0.39
CA ALA A 30 22.33 -13.96 0.64
C ALA A 30 23.80 -13.50 0.68
N THR A 31 24.29 -13.17 1.87
CA THR A 31 25.68 -12.74 2.12
C THR A 31 26.63 -13.89 2.46
N SER A 32 26.07 -15.06 2.79
CA SER A 32 26.82 -16.30 3.09
C SER A 32 25.92 -17.52 2.89
N PRO A 33 26.49 -18.75 2.80
CA PRO A 33 25.69 -19.97 2.78
C PRO A 33 24.75 -20.11 3.98
N ASP A 34 25.22 -19.85 5.20
CA ASP A 34 24.40 -19.91 6.42
C ASP A 34 23.25 -18.89 6.39
N HIS A 35 23.49 -17.70 5.81
CA HIS A 35 22.44 -16.71 5.62
C HIS A 35 21.39 -17.17 4.62
N LEU A 36 21.81 -17.82 3.53
CA LEU A 36 20.86 -18.41 2.57
C LEU A 36 20.01 -19.50 3.21
N ASP A 37 20.63 -20.39 3.96
CA ASP A 37 19.90 -21.48 4.67
C ASP A 37 18.87 -20.90 5.65
N TYR A 38 19.23 -19.83 6.39
CA TYR A 38 18.31 -19.11 7.25
C TYR A 38 17.14 -18.51 6.45
N MET A 39 17.40 -17.81 5.34
CA MET A 39 16.37 -17.19 4.51
C MET A 39 15.41 -18.23 3.93
N VAL A 40 15.93 -19.36 3.45
CA VAL A 40 15.14 -20.48 2.94
C VAL A 40 14.27 -21.07 4.04
N ASP A 41 14.81 -21.28 5.24
CA ASP A 41 14.08 -21.78 6.41
C ASP A 41 12.92 -20.84 6.80
N GLN A 42 13.14 -19.52 6.80
CA GLN A 42 12.07 -18.55 7.06
C GLN A 42 10.98 -18.61 5.99
N ARG A 43 11.38 -18.74 4.72
CA ARG A 43 10.41 -18.83 3.61
C ARG A 43 9.57 -20.10 3.67
N VAL A 44 10.18 -21.24 3.98
CA VAL A 44 9.51 -22.52 4.19
C VAL A 44 8.52 -22.46 5.37
N LYS A 45 8.82 -21.67 6.40
CA LYS A 45 7.90 -21.40 7.52
C LYS A 45 6.75 -20.44 7.18
N GLY A 46 6.69 -19.94 5.94
CA GLY A 46 5.60 -19.10 5.44
C GLY A 46 5.82 -17.60 5.61
N MET A 47 7.02 -17.16 5.98
CA MET A 47 7.31 -15.72 6.02
C MET A 47 7.25 -15.12 4.61
N PRO A 48 6.62 -13.93 4.41
CA PRO A 48 6.64 -13.25 3.12
C PRO A 48 8.06 -13.07 2.59
N LEU A 49 8.26 -13.30 1.31
CA LEU A 49 9.57 -13.15 0.66
C LEU A 49 10.13 -11.74 0.87
N GLU A 50 9.28 -10.73 0.76
CA GLU A 50 9.63 -9.32 0.90
C GLU A 50 10.12 -8.98 2.31
N HIS A 51 9.56 -9.63 3.34
CA HIS A 51 10.04 -9.46 4.71
C HIS A 51 11.41 -10.12 4.93
N ILE A 52 11.70 -11.20 4.22
CA ILE A 52 13.01 -11.87 4.26
C ILE A 52 14.05 -11.03 3.52
N LEU A 53 13.70 -10.49 2.35
CA LEU A 53 14.56 -9.66 1.54
C LEU A 53 14.76 -8.25 2.13
N GLY A 54 13.77 -7.76 2.90
CA GLY A 54 13.74 -6.39 3.41
C GLY A 54 13.27 -5.34 2.38
N TRP A 55 12.80 -5.76 1.22
CA TRP A 55 12.34 -4.87 0.16
C TRP A 55 11.34 -5.57 -0.78
N VAL A 56 10.59 -4.76 -1.54
CA VAL A 56 9.70 -5.16 -2.63
C VAL A 56 9.94 -4.30 -3.86
N ASP A 57 9.87 -4.89 -5.06
CA ASP A 57 9.78 -4.11 -6.30
C ASP A 57 8.36 -3.58 -6.47
N PHE A 58 8.22 -2.25 -6.52
CA PHE A 58 6.93 -1.58 -6.65
C PHE A 58 7.05 -0.36 -7.56
N CYS A 59 6.24 -0.32 -8.61
CA CYS A 59 6.30 0.73 -9.65
C CYS A 59 7.70 0.95 -10.25
N GLY A 60 8.50 -0.11 -10.36
CA GLY A 60 9.85 -0.04 -10.94
C GLY A 60 10.94 0.47 -9.99
N SER A 61 10.61 0.69 -8.73
CA SER A 61 11.57 1.07 -7.67
C SER A 61 11.57 0.03 -6.54
N ARG A 62 12.71 -0.16 -5.88
CA ARG A 62 12.78 -0.95 -4.66
C ARG A 62 12.30 -0.12 -3.48
N MET A 63 11.28 -0.62 -2.79
CA MET A 63 10.76 -0.05 -1.56
C MET A 63 11.13 -0.92 -0.37
N VAL A 64 11.61 -0.31 0.70
CA VAL A 64 11.92 -1.00 1.95
C VAL A 64 10.62 -1.53 2.56
N VAL A 65 10.65 -2.78 3.01
CA VAL A 65 9.55 -3.42 3.75
C VAL A 65 10.15 -4.14 4.96
N GLU A 66 9.53 -3.97 6.11
CA GLU A 66 10.00 -4.59 7.35
C GLU A 66 8.98 -5.61 7.87
N PRO A 67 9.42 -6.64 8.63
CA PRO A 67 8.52 -7.58 9.27
C PRO A 67 7.45 -6.86 10.10
N GLY A 68 6.20 -7.32 9.99
CA GLY A 68 5.07 -6.70 10.67
C GLY A 68 4.48 -5.46 9.98
N VAL A 69 4.99 -5.09 8.81
CA VAL A 69 4.40 -4.04 7.96
C VAL A 69 3.73 -4.66 6.75
N PHE A 70 2.60 -4.11 6.33
CA PHE A 70 1.87 -4.59 5.14
C PHE A 70 2.75 -4.53 3.89
N VAL A 71 2.83 -5.65 3.17
CA VAL A 71 3.59 -5.74 1.92
C VAL A 71 2.82 -5.07 0.78
N PRO A 72 3.38 -4.06 0.09
CA PRO A 72 2.75 -3.45 -1.08
C PRO A 72 2.42 -4.49 -2.15
N ARG A 73 1.18 -4.49 -2.63
CA ARG A 73 0.71 -5.46 -3.64
C ARG A 73 0.84 -4.90 -5.04
N ARG A 74 1.21 -5.75 -5.99
CA ARG A 74 1.33 -5.37 -7.41
C ARG A 74 0.05 -4.70 -7.97
N ARG A 75 -1.14 -5.13 -7.52
CA ARG A 75 -2.39 -4.49 -7.93
C ARG A 75 -2.48 -3.01 -7.52
N THR A 76 -1.86 -2.63 -6.40
CA THR A 76 -1.84 -1.26 -5.88
C THR A 76 -1.04 -0.30 -6.77
N GLU A 77 -0.19 -0.80 -7.68
CA GLU A 77 0.45 0.02 -8.72
C GLU A 77 -0.57 0.73 -9.62
N PHE A 78 -1.79 0.15 -9.76
CA PHE A 78 -2.87 0.79 -10.51
C PHE A 78 -3.31 2.10 -9.85
N LEU A 79 -3.38 2.16 -8.52
CA LEU A 79 -3.67 3.38 -7.76
C LEU A 79 -2.63 4.46 -8.07
N VAL A 80 -1.34 4.13 -8.03
CA VAL A 80 -0.25 5.07 -8.33
C VAL A 80 -0.35 5.57 -9.77
N ARG A 81 -0.58 4.67 -10.75
CA ARG A 81 -0.74 5.05 -12.16
C ARG A 81 -1.95 5.96 -12.41
N GLN A 82 -3.08 5.78 -11.71
CA GLN A 82 -4.23 6.65 -11.83
C GLN A 82 -3.98 8.00 -11.14
N ALA A 83 -3.33 7.99 -9.98
CA ALA A 83 -2.95 9.21 -9.28
C ALA A 83 -2.02 10.10 -10.12
N ALA A 84 -1.04 9.50 -10.80
CA ALA A 84 -0.14 10.23 -11.69
C ALA A 84 -0.83 10.93 -12.88
N LYS A 85 -2.06 10.51 -13.25
CA LYS A 85 -2.83 11.20 -14.31
C LYS A 85 -3.52 12.46 -13.86
N VAL A 86 -3.75 12.60 -12.55
CA VAL A 86 -4.50 13.72 -11.96
C VAL A 86 -3.63 14.61 -11.08
N ALA A 87 -2.49 14.10 -10.63
CA ALA A 87 -1.50 14.87 -9.88
C ALA A 87 -0.66 15.76 -10.80
N SER A 88 -0.19 16.87 -10.27
CA SER A 88 0.73 17.77 -10.96
C SER A 88 2.09 17.80 -10.26
N PRO A 89 3.20 17.99 -10.99
CA PRO A 89 4.49 18.25 -10.37
C PRO A 89 4.42 19.44 -9.41
N GLY A 90 5.04 19.32 -8.24
CA GLY A 90 5.00 20.33 -7.18
C GLY A 90 3.72 20.36 -6.35
N GLY A 91 2.72 19.51 -6.67
CA GLY A 91 1.46 19.42 -5.92
C GLY A 91 1.63 18.78 -4.54
N VAL A 92 0.65 19.01 -3.67
CA VAL A 92 0.58 18.41 -2.32
C VAL A 92 -0.09 17.04 -2.38
N VAL A 93 0.65 16.01 -2.02
CA VAL A 93 0.20 14.61 -1.99
C VAL A 93 0.12 14.12 -0.55
N VAL A 94 -1.00 13.50 -0.20
CA VAL A 94 -1.21 12.83 1.10
C VAL A 94 -1.45 11.35 0.87
N ASP A 95 -0.66 10.49 1.53
CA ASP A 95 -0.81 9.03 1.56
C ASP A 95 -1.30 8.60 2.94
N LEU A 96 -2.58 8.23 3.05
CA LEU A 96 -3.23 7.78 4.28
C LEU A 96 -3.21 6.26 4.40
N CYS A 97 -3.05 5.74 5.61
CA CYS A 97 -2.80 4.32 5.87
C CYS A 97 -1.61 3.85 5.05
N CYS A 98 -0.52 4.63 5.11
CA CYS A 98 0.58 4.54 4.16
C CYS A 98 1.39 3.23 4.25
N GLY A 99 1.26 2.47 5.34
CA GLY A 99 2.03 1.24 5.55
C GLY A 99 3.53 1.49 5.44
N SER A 100 4.18 0.88 4.45
CA SER A 100 5.58 1.14 4.14
C SER A 100 5.85 2.49 3.45
N GLY A 101 4.81 3.27 3.11
CA GLY A 101 4.93 4.52 2.35
C GLY A 101 5.19 4.33 0.86
N ALA A 102 5.07 3.11 0.35
CA ALA A 102 5.44 2.77 -1.02
C ALA A 102 4.57 3.50 -2.07
N ILE A 103 3.28 3.72 -1.79
CA ILE A 103 2.35 4.38 -2.72
C ILE A 103 2.76 5.83 -2.94
N GLY A 104 2.89 6.60 -1.86
CA GLY A 104 3.31 7.99 -1.92
C GLY A 104 4.70 8.16 -2.49
N ALA A 105 5.65 7.29 -2.08
CA ALA A 105 7.02 7.29 -2.59
C ALA A 105 7.08 7.03 -4.11
N ALA A 106 6.34 6.02 -4.60
CA ALA A 106 6.29 5.72 -6.02
C ALA A 106 5.64 6.85 -6.84
N LEU A 107 4.58 7.47 -6.31
CA LEU A 107 3.98 8.62 -6.98
C LEU A 107 4.96 9.80 -7.03
N SER A 108 5.71 10.07 -5.95
CA SER A 108 6.74 11.11 -5.92
C SER A 108 7.83 10.87 -6.98
N ASP A 109 8.28 9.62 -7.14
CA ASP A 109 9.26 9.26 -8.19
C ASP A 109 8.72 9.54 -9.59
N LEU A 110 7.44 9.23 -9.85
CA LEU A 110 6.79 9.45 -11.15
C LEU A 110 6.58 10.93 -11.47
N LEU A 111 6.27 11.76 -10.47
CA LEU A 111 6.06 13.20 -10.64
C LEU A 111 7.37 14.00 -10.74
N GLY A 112 8.49 13.42 -10.28
CA GLY A 112 9.77 14.08 -10.17
C GLY A 112 9.88 15.10 -9.04
N SER A 113 8.75 15.68 -8.59
CA SER A 113 8.66 16.55 -7.42
C SER A 113 7.22 16.65 -6.92
N CYS A 114 7.03 16.58 -5.59
CA CYS A 114 5.77 16.88 -4.91
C CYS A 114 6.03 17.17 -3.44
N GLU A 115 5.10 17.84 -2.77
CA GLU A 115 5.09 17.93 -1.31
C GLU A 115 4.39 16.67 -0.77
N LEU A 116 5.16 15.63 -0.40
CA LEU A 116 4.63 14.35 0.05
C LEU A 116 4.48 14.31 1.58
N TYR A 117 3.28 13.97 2.02
CA TYR A 117 2.92 13.71 3.41
C TYR A 117 2.31 12.32 3.52
N ALA A 118 2.83 11.49 4.40
CA ALA A 118 2.33 10.14 4.65
C ALA A 118 1.89 10.01 6.11
N ALA A 119 0.83 9.25 6.36
CA ALA A 119 0.34 9.03 7.71
C ALA A 119 -0.09 7.58 7.91
N ASP A 120 0.28 7.03 9.07
CA ASP A 120 -0.19 5.73 9.53
C ASP A 120 -0.36 5.73 11.05
N ILE A 121 -1.28 4.91 11.54
CA ILE A 121 -1.53 4.77 12.98
C ILE A 121 -0.50 3.84 13.64
N ASP A 122 0.03 2.89 12.87
CA ASP A 122 1.00 1.89 13.35
C ASP A 122 2.42 2.48 13.40
N PRO A 123 3.07 2.54 14.58
CA PRO A 123 4.44 3.02 14.70
C PRO A 123 5.45 2.20 13.88
N ALA A 124 5.22 0.90 13.67
CA ALA A 124 6.09 0.06 12.83
C ALA A 124 5.99 0.48 11.36
N ALA A 125 4.77 0.70 10.86
CA ALA A 125 4.52 1.22 9.53
C ALA A 125 5.18 2.60 9.33
N VAL A 126 5.01 3.52 10.29
CA VAL A 126 5.65 4.85 10.27
C VAL A 126 7.18 4.75 10.21
N GLY A 127 7.77 3.85 11.00
CA GLY A 127 9.22 3.61 11.00
C GLY A 127 9.73 3.12 9.64
N CYS A 128 9.00 2.20 9.01
CA CYS A 128 9.28 1.69 7.67
C CYS A 128 9.05 2.78 6.60
N ALA A 129 7.91 3.50 6.64
CA ALA A 129 7.57 4.54 5.69
C ALA A 129 8.62 5.66 5.62
N ARG A 130 9.21 6.05 6.74
CA ARG A 130 10.30 7.04 6.76
C ARG A 130 11.45 6.66 5.83
N LYS A 131 11.80 5.39 5.76
CA LYS A 131 12.90 4.88 4.92
C LYS A 131 12.61 5.05 3.42
N ASN A 132 11.34 5.07 3.04
CA ASN A 132 10.93 5.25 1.65
C ASN A 132 10.57 6.70 1.31
N VAL A 133 9.97 7.44 2.24
CA VAL A 133 9.37 8.77 2.02
C VAL A 133 10.38 9.89 2.24
N GLU A 134 11.14 9.86 3.35
CA GLU A 134 12.06 10.95 3.71
C GLU A 134 13.20 11.15 2.70
N PRO A 135 13.80 10.11 2.08
CA PRO A 135 14.82 10.30 1.03
C PRO A 135 14.29 11.05 -0.20
N ARG A 136 12.97 11.12 -0.38
CA ARG A 136 12.27 11.85 -1.45
C ARG A 136 11.79 13.23 -1.01
N GLY A 137 12.23 13.71 0.16
CA GLY A 137 11.84 14.99 0.74
C GLY A 137 10.45 15.01 1.38
N GLY A 138 9.77 13.86 1.46
CA GLY A 138 8.46 13.74 2.10
C GLY A 138 8.55 13.70 3.63
N ARG A 139 7.39 13.75 4.28
CA ARG A 139 7.25 13.72 5.76
C ARG A 139 6.29 12.64 6.17
N VAL A 140 6.61 11.93 7.27
CA VAL A 140 5.79 10.83 7.80
C VAL A 140 5.31 11.15 9.21
N PHE A 141 4.02 10.98 9.44
CA PHE A 141 3.34 11.28 10.69
C PHE A 141 2.70 10.03 11.27
N GLN A 142 2.80 9.89 12.57
CA GLN A 142 2.08 8.84 13.30
C GLN A 142 0.76 9.40 13.81
N GLY A 143 -0.35 8.72 13.52
CA GLY A 143 -1.66 9.06 14.05
C GLY A 143 -2.79 8.56 13.16
N ASP A 144 -4.00 8.93 13.56
CA ASP A 144 -5.23 8.39 12.98
C ASP A 144 -5.70 9.23 11.79
N LEU A 145 -5.46 8.72 10.59
CA LEU A 145 -5.88 9.34 9.32
C LEU A 145 -5.46 10.83 9.24
N TYR A 146 -6.43 11.71 8.98
CA TYR A 146 -6.21 13.15 8.84
C TYR A 146 -5.76 13.83 10.14
N ASP A 147 -6.08 13.27 11.31
CA ASP A 147 -5.71 13.87 12.60
C ASP A 147 -4.20 13.86 12.84
N ALA A 148 -3.46 13.02 12.11
CA ALA A 148 -2.01 12.99 12.12
C ALA A 148 -1.38 14.17 11.36
N LEU A 149 -2.10 14.78 10.44
CA LEU A 149 -1.54 15.71 9.47
C LEU A 149 -1.48 17.15 10.01
N PRO A 150 -0.48 17.94 9.58
CA PRO A 150 -0.43 19.36 9.86
C PRO A 150 -1.69 20.11 9.39
N LEU A 151 -2.28 20.92 10.26
CA LEU A 151 -3.54 21.64 9.97
C LEU A 151 -3.44 22.63 8.79
N GLU A 152 -2.23 23.12 8.51
CA GLU A 152 -1.96 24.01 7.38
C GLU A 152 -2.18 23.35 6.00
N LEU A 153 -2.33 22.03 5.96
CA LEU A 153 -2.66 21.30 4.72
C LEU A 153 -4.15 21.34 4.39
N ARG A 154 -5.00 21.76 5.31
CA ARG A 154 -6.45 21.83 5.06
C ARG A 154 -6.76 22.74 3.87
N GLY A 155 -7.54 22.21 2.92
CA GLY A 155 -7.92 22.91 1.70
C GLY A 155 -6.79 23.08 0.68
N ARG A 156 -5.64 22.42 0.86
CA ARG A 156 -4.45 22.54 0.02
C ARG A 156 -3.99 21.24 -0.62
N VAL A 157 -4.60 20.11 -0.26
CA VAL A 157 -4.18 18.80 -0.76
C VAL A 157 -4.66 18.57 -2.19
N ASP A 158 -3.75 18.39 -3.12
CA ASP A 158 -4.07 18.14 -4.53
C ASP A 158 -4.47 16.68 -4.75
N VAL A 159 -3.83 15.74 -4.05
CA VAL A 159 -4.14 14.31 -4.16
C VAL A 159 -4.10 13.65 -2.80
N VAL A 160 -5.21 13.00 -2.43
CA VAL A 160 -5.28 12.05 -1.31
C VAL A 160 -5.26 10.63 -1.87
N LEU A 161 -4.34 9.81 -1.38
CA LEU A 161 -4.24 8.39 -1.66
C LEU A 161 -4.64 7.61 -0.41
N ALA A 162 -5.37 6.52 -0.58
CA ALA A 162 -5.68 5.62 0.53
C ALA A 162 -5.80 4.17 0.05
N ASN A 163 -4.95 3.31 0.59
CA ASN A 163 -5.15 1.86 0.60
C ASN A 163 -5.48 1.45 2.04
N ALA A 164 -6.62 1.91 2.52
CA ALA A 164 -7.10 1.66 3.87
C ALA A 164 -7.53 0.20 4.06
N PRO A 165 -7.48 -0.36 5.28
CA PRO A 165 -7.97 -1.72 5.55
C PRO A 165 -9.40 -1.90 5.04
N TYR A 166 -9.62 -2.94 4.21
CA TYR A 166 -10.93 -3.17 3.59
C TYR A 166 -11.40 -4.62 3.62
N VAL A 167 -10.70 -5.51 4.31
CA VAL A 167 -11.16 -6.89 4.48
C VAL A 167 -12.25 -6.93 5.55
N PRO A 168 -13.46 -7.45 5.25
CA PRO A 168 -14.45 -7.67 6.30
C PRO A 168 -13.92 -8.58 7.39
N THR A 169 -14.14 -8.25 8.67
CA THR A 169 -13.63 -9.00 9.82
C THR A 169 -13.90 -10.50 9.70
N GLY A 170 -15.12 -10.89 9.28
CA GLY A 170 -15.50 -12.29 9.09
C GLY A 170 -14.78 -13.01 7.94
N SER A 171 -14.12 -12.27 7.04
CA SER A 171 -13.41 -12.82 5.87
C SER A 171 -11.90 -13.00 6.11
N ILE A 172 -11.34 -12.44 7.18
CA ILE A 172 -9.89 -12.49 7.47
C ILE A 172 -9.42 -13.94 7.59
N GLY A 173 -10.22 -14.81 8.20
CA GLY A 173 -9.90 -16.25 8.33
C GLY A 173 -9.73 -16.99 6.99
N MET A 174 -10.25 -16.44 5.89
CA MET A 174 -10.16 -17.02 4.53
C MET A 174 -8.96 -16.46 3.73
N MET A 175 -8.24 -15.49 4.28
CA MET A 175 -7.05 -14.96 3.61
C MET A 175 -5.91 -15.99 3.58
N PRO A 176 -4.97 -15.86 2.62
CA PRO A 176 -3.78 -16.70 2.59
C PRO A 176 -3.05 -16.68 3.93
N PRO A 177 -2.50 -17.83 4.40
CA PRO A 177 -1.79 -17.92 5.68
C PRO A 177 -0.68 -16.86 5.82
N GLU A 178 0.04 -16.60 4.76
CA GLU A 178 1.13 -15.63 4.68
C GLU A 178 0.68 -14.22 5.13
N ALA A 179 -0.42 -13.70 4.56
CA ALA A 179 -0.97 -12.41 4.98
C ALA A 179 -1.54 -12.47 6.40
N ARG A 180 -2.29 -13.54 6.72
CA ARG A 180 -2.99 -13.68 8.01
C ARG A 180 -2.05 -13.75 9.22
N PHE A 181 -0.87 -14.39 9.07
CA PHE A 181 0.05 -14.62 10.18
C PHE A 181 1.20 -13.63 10.26
N HIS A 182 1.53 -12.94 9.17
CA HIS A 182 2.71 -12.09 9.11
C HIS A 182 2.41 -10.61 8.84
N GLU A 183 1.17 -10.27 8.45
CA GLU A 183 0.75 -8.87 8.33
C GLU A 183 -0.10 -8.44 9.54
N PRO A 184 0.01 -7.17 9.97
CA PRO A 184 -0.72 -6.71 11.14
C PRO A 184 -2.23 -6.70 10.87
N MET A 185 -3.01 -7.20 11.83
CA MET A 185 -4.47 -7.26 11.75
C MET A 185 -5.08 -5.89 11.42
N MET A 186 -4.52 -4.82 11.99
CA MET A 186 -5.00 -3.45 11.75
C MET A 186 -4.80 -2.96 10.31
N ALA A 187 -3.90 -3.56 9.53
CA ALA A 187 -3.72 -3.26 8.12
C ALA A 187 -4.69 -4.04 7.21
N LEU A 188 -5.41 -5.03 7.75
CA LEU A 188 -6.32 -5.90 7.02
C LEU A 188 -7.79 -5.61 7.36
N ASP A 189 -8.11 -5.51 8.66
CA ASP A 189 -9.48 -5.46 9.17
C ASP A 189 -10.14 -4.11 8.92
N GLY A 190 -11.09 -4.09 7.99
CA GLY A 190 -11.91 -2.94 7.66
C GLY A 190 -13.25 -2.88 8.42
N GLY A 191 -13.45 -3.71 9.44
CA GLY A 191 -14.70 -3.81 10.19
C GLY A 191 -15.70 -4.79 9.58
N THR A 192 -16.93 -4.76 10.04
CA THR A 192 -17.96 -5.76 9.71
C THR A 192 -18.19 -5.91 8.20
N ASP A 193 -18.23 -4.82 7.45
CA ASP A 193 -18.41 -4.81 6.00
C ASP A 193 -17.14 -4.42 5.23
N GLY A 194 -16.03 -4.18 5.95
CA GLY A 194 -14.75 -3.81 5.38
C GLY A 194 -14.65 -2.33 4.96
N LEU A 195 -15.56 -1.46 5.40
CA LEU A 195 -15.62 -0.06 4.95
C LEU A 195 -15.35 0.97 6.06
N ASP A 196 -15.05 0.57 7.28
CA ASP A 196 -14.96 1.49 8.42
C ASP A 196 -13.88 2.58 8.21
N ALA A 197 -12.68 2.20 7.80
CA ALA A 197 -11.63 3.15 7.49
C ALA A 197 -11.98 4.02 6.26
N GLN A 198 -12.53 3.41 5.22
CA GLN A 198 -12.92 4.14 3.99
C GLN A 198 -14.02 5.19 4.25
N ARG A 199 -14.99 4.91 5.15
CA ARG A 199 -15.99 5.89 5.57
C ARG A 199 -15.35 7.13 6.16
N ARG A 200 -14.38 6.95 7.04
CA ARG A 200 -13.67 8.04 7.71
C ARG A 200 -12.79 8.82 6.74
N VAL A 201 -12.09 8.12 5.85
CA VAL A 201 -11.30 8.74 4.77
C VAL A 201 -12.20 9.58 3.85
N ALA A 202 -13.33 9.04 3.40
CA ALA A 202 -14.26 9.75 2.54
C ALA A 202 -14.87 10.98 3.23
N LEU A 203 -15.27 10.85 4.49
CA LEU A 203 -15.90 11.92 5.28
C LEU A 203 -14.93 13.10 5.50
N GLY A 204 -13.66 12.82 5.76
CA GLY A 204 -12.64 13.85 6.01
C GLY A 204 -12.17 14.58 4.75
N ALA A 205 -12.16 13.92 3.59
CA ALA A 205 -11.56 14.41 2.37
C ALA A 205 -11.95 15.84 1.96
N PRO A 206 -13.24 16.26 2.01
CA PRO A 206 -13.62 17.62 1.58
C PRO A 206 -12.95 18.75 2.37
N GLY A 207 -12.58 18.50 3.63
CA GLY A 207 -11.91 19.49 4.48
C GLY A 207 -10.41 19.65 4.17
N TRP A 208 -9.82 18.72 3.42
CA TRP A 208 -8.40 18.69 3.12
C TRP A 208 -8.08 18.98 1.65
N LEU A 209 -8.95 18.53 0.74
CA LEU A 209 -8.76 18.74 -0.69
C LEU A 209 -8.74 20.22 -1.08
N ALA A 210 -7.80 20.57 -1.93
CA ALA A 210 -7.77 21.82 -2.64
C ALA A 210 -8.96 21.92 -3.63
N PRO A 211 -9.34 23.13 -4.08
CA PRO A 211 -10.22 23.28 -5.23
C PRO A 211 -9.66 22.52 -6.44
N GLY A 212 -10.38 21.54 -6.94
CA GLY A 212 -9.92 20.67 -8.03
C GLY A 212 -9.02 19.50 -7.60
N GLY A 213 -8.83 19.30 -6.31
CA GLY A 213 -8.06 18.17 -5.78
C GLY A 213 -8.77 16.82 -5.98
N TRP A 214 -8.06 15.75 -5.77
CA TRP A 214 -8.51 14.38 -6.03
C TRP A 214 -8.32 13.46 -4.82
N ILE A 215 -9.21 12.50 -4.66
CA ILE A 215 -9.05 11.38 -3.73
C ILE A 215 -9.14 10.07 -4.50
N LEU A 216 -8.21 9.16 -4.23
CA LEU A 216 -8.19 7.82 -4.80
C LEU A 216 -8.15 6.80 -3.66
N ILE A 217 -9.13 5.91 -3.63
CA ILE A 217 -9.27 4.86 -2.61
C ILE A 217 -9.20 3.50 -3.28
N GLU A 218 -8.20 2.67 -2.93
CA GLU A 218 -8.20 1.26 -3.32
C GLU A 218 -9.30 0.52 -2.58
N THR A 219 -10.02 -0.36 -3.31
CA THR A 219 -11.09 -1.16 -2.74
C THR A 219 -11.25 -2.48 -3.51
N SER A 220 -12.06 -3.39 -3.00
CA SER A 220 -12.43 -4.58 -3.77
C SER A 220 -13.51 -4.24 -4.82
N ARG A 221 -13.58 -5.06 -5.89
CA ARG A 221 -14.62 -4.93 -6.90
C ARG A 221 -16.02 -4.99 -6.29
N GLN A 222 -16.20 -5.82 -5.25
CA GLN A 222 -17.48 -5.99 -4.57
C GLN A 222 -17.90 -4.75 -3.78
N GLN A 223 -16.94 -4.04 -3.17
CA GLN A 223 -17.19 -2.85 -2.33
C GLN A 223 -17.17 -1.55 -3.12
N SER A 224 -16.82 -1.57 -4.41
CA SER A 224 -16.59 -0.35 -5.20
C SER A 224 -17.81 0.56 -5.32
N VAL A 225 -19.00 -0.01 -5.35
CA VAL A 225 -20.26 0.75 -5.41
C VAL A 225 -20.52 1.50 -4.11
N GLU A 226 -20.30 0.82 -2.98
CA GLU A 226 -20.46 1.38 -1.64
C GLU A 226 -19.38 2.44 -1.37
N THR A 227 -18.11 2.18 -1.73
CA THR A 227 -17.01 3.16 -1.61
C THR A 227 -17.34 4.42 -2.43
N ALA A 228 -17.86 4.28 -3.65
CA ALA A 228 -18.28 5.41 -4.45
C ALA A 228 -19.48 6.16 -3.81
N ALA A 229 -20.40 5.45 -3.18
CA ALA A 229 -21.51 6.07 -2.46
C ALA A 229 -21.01 6.89 -1.25
N LEU A 230 -20.00 6.42 -0.52
CA LEU A 230 -19.38 7.15 0.59
C LEU A 230 -18.79 8.50 0.13
N LEU A 231 -18.06 8.51 -0.98
CA LEU A 231 -17.52 9.76 -1.53
C LEU A 231 -18.62 10.72 -1.98
N ARG A 232 -19.70 10.20 -2.62
CA ARG A 232 -20.84 11.02 -3.03
C ARG A 232 -21.60 11.60 -1.83
N ALA A 233 -21.78 10.83 -0.76
CA ALA A 233 -22.38 11.29 0.49
C ALA A 233 -21.57 12.39 1.16
N SER A 234 -20.24 12.39 0.97
CA SER A 234 -19.32 13.43 1.45
C SER A 234 -19.26 14.67 0.52
N GLY A 235 -20.12 14.76 -0.49
CA GLY A 235 -20.21 15.91 -1.40
C GLY A 235 -19.25 15.87 -2.60
N LEU A 236 -18.52 14.79 -2.79
CA LEU A 236 -17.61 14.61 -3.91
C LEU A 236 -18.31 13.96 -5.13
N SER A 237 -17.75 14.12 -6.31
CA SER A 237 -18.02 13.21 -7.43
C SER A 237 -17.34 11.87 -7.15
N ALA A 238 -17.77 10.77 -7.77
CA ALA A 238 -17.10 9.50 -7.62
C ALA A 238 -17.23 8.64 -8.88
N THR A 239 -16.13 8.11 -9.36
CA THR A 239 -16.03 7.19 -10.51
C THR A 239 -15.24 5.96 -10.09
N VAL A 240 -15.71 4.77 -10.47
CA VAL A 240 -14.99 3.51 -10.28
C VAL A 240 -14.06 3.30 -11.47
N ALA A 241 -12.82 2.94 -11.20
CA ALA A 241 -11.83 2.52 -12.18
C ALA A 241 -11.30 1.12 -11.84
N SER A 242 -11.05 0.28 -12.84
CA SER A 242 -10.53 -1.06 -12.64
C SER A 242 -9.52 -1.45 -13.72
N ASP A 243 -8.62 -2.34 -13.37
CA ASP A 243 -7.63 -2.98 -14.23
C ASP A 243 -7.77 -4.49 -14.05
N GLU A 244 -8.27 -5.18 -15.10
CA GLU A 244 -8.52 -6.63 -15.03
C GLU A 244 -7.21 -7.42 -14.98
N GLY A 245 -6.16 -6.95 -15.67
CA GLY A 245 -4.86 -7.62 -15.70
C GLY A 245 -4.16 -7.63 -14.34
N LEU A 246 -4.41 -6.61 -13.52
CA LEU A 246 -3.91 -6.51 -12.15
C LEU A 246 -4.92 -6.98 -11.11
N ASN A 247 -6.16 -7.27 -11.50
CA ASN A 247 -7.26 -7.49 -10.58
C ASN A 247 -7.38 -6.35 -9.55
N ALA A 248 -7.27 -5.12 -10.03
CA ALA A 248 -7.27 -3.90 -9.22
C ALA A 248 -8.57 -3.12 -9.43
N THR A 249 -9.07 -2.54 -8.36
CA THR A 249 -10.24 -1.64 -8.38
C THR A 249 -10.01 -0.49 -7.41
N LEU A 250 -10.35 0.71 -7.85
CA LEU A 250 -10.30 1.90 -7.01
C LEU A 250 -11.47 2.84 -7.32
N VAL A 251 -11.74 3.73 -6.39
CA VAL A 251 -12.71 4.80 -6.58
C VAL A 251 -11.96 6.13 -6.57
N ILE A 252 -12.22 6.93 -7.59
CA ILE A 252 -11.66 8.27 -7.78
C ILE A 252 -12.74 9.29 -7.49
N GLY A 253 -12.46 10.24 -6.61
CA GLY A 253 -13.36 11.34 -6.27
C GLY A 253 -12.69 12.71 -6.41
N SER A 254 -13.51 13.73 -6.64
CA SER A 254 -13.08 15.14 -6.66
C SER A 254 -14.23 16.05 -6.20
N PRO A 255 -13.97 17.26 -5.70
CA PRO A 255 -15.01 18.25 -5.47
C PRO A 255 -15.87 18.45 -6.73
N ARG A 256 -17.19 18.54 -6.54
CA ARG A 256 -18.11 18.84 -7.66
C ARG A 256 -17.82 20.24 -8.18
N SER A 257 -17.65 20.39 -9.48
CA SER A 257 -17.65 21.71 -10.12
C SER A 257 -18.97 22.41 -9.79
N ARG A 258 -18.86 23.64 -9.27
CA ARG A 258 -20.03 24.49 -9.01
C ARG A 258 -20.63 24.97 -10.33
#